data_36680141367316f860787fbcc2cb6403
#
_entry.id   36680141367316f860787fbcc2cb6403
#
_cell.length_a   1.000
_cell.length_b   1.000
_cell.length_c   1.000
_cell.angle_alpha   90.00
_cell.angle_beta   90.00
_cell.angle_gamma   90.00
#
_symmetry.space_group_name_H-M   'P 1'
#
loop_
_entity.id
_entity.type
_entity.pdbx_description
1 polymer ?
#
loop_
_entity_poly.entity_id
_entity_poly.type
_entity_poly.pdbx_seq_one_letter_code
_entity_poly.pdbx_strand_id
1 'polypeptide(L)'
;MKQKVGIIGYGTMGRIRKEAIMDLGKAEVIAISEPNLDSNFTDFPNIKQDEIINHTEINIIIICTPNFLNKKLTIQALNAGKHVFCEKPPAFTGKDVIEIREAERKSGMKLMYGFNHRHHDSIIKMKELIDSGEYGNVLWSRGRYGKSVTEDYYNQWRANKELAGGGILIDQGIHMLDLFLYLSGDYDIVKAEISNLYWKMDVEDNAFVILKDSKSGRVASLHSTMSQWRHLFSLEIFLEKGYMVLNGLITSSMSYGEEVLSVAKNRSTAPAATWKDEVITKYNINNSWRYEMEHFFNAIENNKQVTIGNSEDAFKLMTIIDKVYENKNF
;
A
#
# COMPACT_ATOMS: atom_id res chain seq x y z
N MET A 1 16.34 2.00 -25.65
CA MET A 1 17.10 1.04 -24.78
C MET A 1 16.20 0.63 -23.64
N LYS A 2 16.23 -0.64 -23.21
CA LYS A 2 15.51 -1.07 -22.01
C LYS A 2 16.04 -0.30 -20.78
N GLN A 3 15.15 0.03 -19.85
CA GLN A 3 15.50 0.60 -18.56
C GLN A 3 16.30 -0.42 -17.74
N LYS A 4 17.35 0.01 -17.05
CA LYS A 4 18.17 -0.85 -16.18
C LYS A 4 17.82 -0.62 -14.72
N VAL A 5 17.52 -1.70 -14.03
CA VAL A 5 16.96 -1.71 -12.67
C VAL A 5 17.93 -2.32 -11.67
N GLY A 6 18.09 -1.67 -10.52
CA GLY A 6 18.69 -2.23 -9.32
C GLY A 6 17.62 -2.46 -8.25
N ILE A 7 17.67 -3.60 -7.56
CA ILE A 7 16.73 -3.91 -6.46
C ILE A 7 17.50 -3.93 -5.14
N ILE A 8 17.09 -3.09 -4.19
CA ILE A 8 17.63 -3.08 -2.83
C ILE A 8 16.63 -3.74 -1.88
N GLY A 9 17.03 -4.88 -1.28
CA GLY A 9 16.15 -5.80 -0.57
C GLY A 9 15.57 -6.87 -1.50
N TYR A 10 16.12 -8.10 -1.47
CA TYR A 10 15.71 -9.19 -2.36
C TYR A 10 15.04 -10.35 -1.61
N GLY A 11 14.31 -10.00 -0.54
CA GLY A 11 13.37 -10.89 0.15
C GLY A 11 12.12 -11.17 -0.69
N THR A 12 11.00 -11.53 -0.04
CA THR A 12 9.73 -11.86 -0.73
C THR A 12 9.28 -10.74 -1.68
N MET A 13 9.26 -9.48 -1.23
CA MET A 13 8.79 -8.38 -2.08
C MET A 13 9.74 -8.08 -3.23
N GLY A 14 11.06 -8.10 -3.00
CA GLY A 14 12.02 -7.91 -4.07
C GLY A 14 11.91 -8.95 -5.20
N ARG A 15 11.63 -10.20 -4.84
CA ARG A 15 11.38 -11.29 -5.82
C ARG A 15 10.09 -11.06 -6.61
N ILE A 16 9.00 -10.68 -5.93
CA ILE A 16 7.72 -10.33 -6.58
C ILE A 16 7.90 -9.17 -7.57
N ARG A 17 8.64 -8.11 -7.15
CA ARG A 17 8.93 -6.96 -8.02
C ARG A 17 9.76 -7.36 -9.24
N LYS A 18 10.77 -8.19 -9.04
CA LYS A 18 11.59 -8.74 -10.15
C LYS A 18 10.72 -9.47 -11.15
N GLU A 19 9.84 -10.36 -10.70
CA GLU A 19 8.92 -11.09 -11.58
C GLU A 19 8.01 -10.15 -12.36
N ALA A 20 7.36 -9.20 -11.70
CA ALA A 20 6.51 -8.20 -12.35
C ALA A 20 7.27 -7.38 -13.41
N ILE A 21 8.54 -7.01 -13.15
CA ILE A 21 9.40 -6.29 -14.10
C ILE A 21 9.72 -7.15 -15.32
N MET A 22 10.05 -8.42 -15.10
CA MET A 22 10.40 -9.35 -16.18
C MET A 22 9.19 -9.66 -17.06
N ASP A 23 8.01 -9.87 -16.47
CA ASP A 23 6.76 -10.13 -17.20
C ASP A 23 6.37 -8.98 -18.11
N LEU A 24 6.63 -7.74 -17.70
CA LEU A 24 6.38 -6.56 -18.52
C LEU A 24 7.36 -6.42 -19.70
N GLY A 25 8.57 -6.98 -19.58
CA GLY A 25 9.59 -6.92 -20.62
C GLY A 25 10.14 -5.52 -20.95
N LYS A 26 9.75 -4.49 -20.17
CA LYS A 26 10.11 -3.07 -20.39
C LYS A 26 11.46 -2.70 -19.80
N ALA A 27 11.93 -3.42 -18.81
CA ALA A 27 13.16 -3.16 -18.08
C ALA A 27 13.96 -4.45 -17.86
N GLU A 28 15.20 -4.29 -17.43
CA GLU A 28 16.13 -5.38 -17.12
C GLU A 28 16.69 -5.18 -15.70
N VAL A 29 16.57 -6.20 -14.85
CA VAL A 29 17.23 -6.19 -13.54
C VAL A 29 18.69 -6.59 -13.77
N ILE A 30 19.64 -5.73 -13.40
CA ILE A 30 21.06 -5.96 -13.62
C ILE A 30 21.87 -6.15 -12.34
N ALA A 31 21.31 -5.78 -11.17
CA ALA A 31 21.95 -6.00 -9.88
C ALA A 31 20.91 -6.03 -8.76
N ILE A 32 21.26 -6.72 -7.68
CA ILE A 32 20.48 -6.74 -6.44
C ILE A 32 21.38 -6.43 -5.23
N SER A 33 20.77 -6.05 -4.10
CA SER A 33 21.44 -5.94 -2.81
C SER A 33 20.61 -6.63 -1.73
N GLU A 34 21.12 -7.77 -1.23
CA GLU A 34 20.49 -8.55 -0.17
C GLU A 34 21.58 -9.16 0.74
N PRO A 35 21.68 -8.67 1.99
CA PRO A 35 22.71 -9.16 2.93
C PRO A 35 22.61 -10.65 3.25
N ASN A 36 21.38 -11.18 3.25
CA ASN A 36 21.09 -12.57 3.66
C ASN A 36 20.77 -13.48 2.46
N LEU A 37 21.35 -13.18 1.32
CA LEU A 37 21.12 -13.98 0.11
C LEU A 37 21.76 -15.35 0.23
N ASP A 38 21.09 -16.39 -0.30
CA ASP A 38 21.67 -17.73 -0.43
C ASP A 38 22.96 -17.66 -1.24
N SER A 39 24.02 -18.29 -0.74
CA SER A 39 25.34 -18.34 -1.39
C SER A 39 25.34 -18.99 -2.78
N ASN A 40 24.32 -19.82 -3.08
CA ASN A 40 24.12 -20.45 -4.38
C ASN A 40 23.35 -19.60 -5.39
N PHE A 41 22.90 -18.39 -5.00
CA PHE A 41 22.19 -17.51 -5.90
C PHE A 41 23.15 -16.91 -6.94
N THR A 42 22.84 -17.08 -8.23
CA THR A 42 23.71 -16.67 -9.34
C THR A 42 23.00 -15.86 -10.42
N ASP A 43 21.67 -15.58 -10.27
CA ASP A 43 20.89 -14.92 -11.33
C ASP A 43 21.34 -13.48 -11.59
N PHE A 44 21.75 -12.78 -10.54
CA PHE A 44 22.19 -11.38 -10.60
C PHE A 44 23.40 -11.13 -9.69
N PRO A 45 24.28 -10.17 -10.03
CA PRO A 45 25.28 -9.69 -9.10
C PRO A 45 24.63 -9.17 -7.81
N ASN A 46 25.06 -9.70 -6.65
CA ASN A 46 24.68 -9.18 -5.34
C ASN A 46 25.77 -8.21 -4.86
N ILE A 47 25.47 -6.92 -4.93
CA ILE A 47 26.41 -5.83 -4.58
C ILE A 47 25.84 -4.97 -3.45
N LYS A 48 26.67 -4.11 -2.85
CA LYS A 48 26.23 -3.26 -1.76
C LYS A 48 25.19 -2.23 -2.25
N GLN A 49 24.29 -1.82 -1.37
CA GLN A 49 23.25 -0.84 -1.69
C GLN A 49 23.81 0.47 -2.26
N ASP A 50 24.93 0.95 -1.71
CA ASP A 50 25.58 2.18 -2.19
C ASP A 50 26.18 2.01 -3.58
N GLU A 51 26.63 0.80 -3.94
CA GLU A 51 27.12 0.47 -5.28
C GLU A 51 25.95 0.45 -6.28
N ILE A 52 24.76 -0.06 -5.89
CA ILE A 52 23.54 0.02 -6.73
C ILE A 52 23.16 1.49 -6.95
N ILE A 53 23.12 2.30 -5.89
CA ILE A 53 22.70 3.71 -5.98
C ILE A 53 23.64 4.49 -6.93
N ASN A 54 24.94 4.24 -6.86
CA ASN A 54 25.93 4.94 -7.66
C ASN A 54 26.27 4.26 -9.00
N HIS A 55 25.62 3.14 -9.32
CA HIS A 55 25.88 2.40 -10.56
C HIS A 55 25.51 3.23 -11.79
N THR A 56 26.44 3.43 -12.72
CA THR A 56 26.26 4.34 -13.87
C THR A 56 25.20 3.89 -14.86
N GLU A 57 25.00 2.58 -15.01
CA GLU A 57 24.02 2.02 -15.93
C GLU A 57 22.61 1.88 -15.34
N ILE A 58 22.48 1.84 -14.00
CA ILE A 58 21.16 1.75 -13.34
C ILE A 58 20.50 3.11 -13.38
N ASN A 59 19.27 3.19 -13.89
CA ASN A 59 18.44 4.38 -13.91
C ASN A 59 17.20 4.28 -13.02
N ILE A 60 16.83 3.08 -12.59
CA ILE A 60 15.68 2.83 -11.73
C ILE A 60 16.13 2.01 -10.52
N ILE A 61 15.71 2.41 -9.33
CA ILE A 61 15.93 1.66 -8.10
C ILE A 61 14.59 1.25 -7.50
N ILE A 62 14.46 -0.05 -7.20
CA ILE A 62 13.34 -0.63 -6.48
C ILE A 62 13.78 -0.90 -5.05
N ILE A 63 13.12 -0.29 -4.06
CA ILE A 63 13.44 -0.40 -2.64
C ILE A 63 12.42 -1.31 -1.97
N CYS A 64 12.87 -2.47 -1.48
CA CYS A 64 12.07 -3.51 -0.81
C CYS A 64 12.68 -3.88 0.55
N THR A 65 13.17 -2.91 1.26
CA THR A 65 13.90 -3.08 2.53
C THR A 65 12.96 -3.03 3.75
N PRO A 66 13.45 -3.38 4.95
CA PRO A 66 12.76 -3.04 6.19
C PRO A 66 12.49 -1.53 6.29
N ASN A 67 11.37 -1.17 6.93
CA ASN A 67 10.78 0.17 6.89
C ASN A 67 11.74 1.32 7.25
N PHE A 68 12.62 1.12 8.24
CA PHE A 68 13.54 2.16 8.72
C PHE A 68 14.57 2.64 7.67
N LEU A 69 14.75 1.87 6.60
CA LEU A 69 15.67 2.22 5.50
C LEU A 69 14.99 3.01 4.38
N ASN A 70 13.67 2.92 4.25
CA ASN A 70 12.93 3.43 3.10
C ASN A 70 13.19 4.92 2.84
N LYS A 71 13.06 5.79 3.86
CA LYS A 71 13.32 7.24 3.73
C LYS A 71 14.74 7.50 3.24
N LYS A 72 15.74 6.93 3.93
CA LYS A 72 17.16 7.18 3.65
C LYS A 72 17.51 6.78 2.22
N LEU A 73 17.17 5.55 1.84
CA LEU A 73 17.50 5.01 0.52
C LEU A 73 16.76 5.75 -0.60
N THR A 74 15.49 6.12 -0.38
CA THR A 74 14.72 6.91 -1.35
C THR A 74 15.39 8.27 -1.62
N ILE A 75 15.77 9.00 -0.57
CA ILE A 75 16.46 10.30 -0.72
C ILE A 75 17.82 10.13 -1.41
N GLN A 76 18.60 9.13 -1.02
CA GLN A 76 19.91 8.86 -1.63
C GLN A 76 19.79 8.54 -3.12
N ALA A 77 18.84 7.67 -3.49
CA ALA A 77 18.62 7.29 -4.88
C ALA A 77 18.13 8.47 -5.74
N LEU A 78 17.18 9.28 -5.25
CA LEU A 78 16.73 10.48 -5.93
C LEU A 78 17.87 11.47 -6.14
N ASN A 79 18.69 11.72 -5.12
CA ASN A 79 19.85 12.63 -5.21
C ASN A 79 20.94 12.11 -6.16
N ALA A 80 21.01 10.79 -6.36
CA ALA A 80 21.89 10.17 -7.37
C ALA A 80 21.28 10.18 -8.80
N GLY A 81 20.15 10.87 -9.00
CA GLY A 81 19.49 10.98 -10.31
C GLY A 81 18.80 9.70 -10.77
N LYS A 82 18.34 8.87 -9.83
CA LYS A 82 17.61 7.62 -10.13
C LYS A 82 16.12 7.83 -9.97
N HIS A 83 15.31 7.21 -10.86
CA HIS A 83 13.90 7.02 -10.61
C HIS A 83 13.72 5.98 -9.51
N VAL A 84 12.75 6.17 -8.62
CA VAL A 84 12.59 5.32 -7.42
C VAL A 84 11.19 4.77 -7.32
N PHE A 85 11.10 3.47 -7.15
CA PHE A 85 9.94 2.80 -6.60
C PHE A 85 10.28 2.30 -5.20
N CYS A 86 9.50 2.68 -4.20
CA CYS A 86 9.73 2.27 -2.82
C CYS A 86 8.51 1.54 -2.25
N GLU A 87 8.74 0.39 -1.59
CA GLU A 87 7.69 -0.31 -0.86
C GLU A 87 7.13 0.54 0.29
N LYS A 88 5.88 0.24 0.65
CA LYS A 88 5.24 0.87 1.82
C LYS A 88 5.87 0.34 3.15
N PRO A 89 5.82 1.11 4.23
CA PRO A 89 5.42 2.52 4.32
C PRO A 89 6.48 3.43 3.70
N PRO A 90 6.10 4.61 3.21
CA PRO A 90 7.02 5.58 2.61
C PRO A 90 8.15 6.00 3.55
N ALA A 91 7.80 6.20 4.81
CA ALA A 91 8.63 6.62 5.92
C ALA A 91 7.88 6.35 7.23
N PHE A 92 8.39 6.82 8.37
CA PHE A 92 7.71 6.68 9.65
C PHE A 92 6.70 7.78 9.96
N THR A 93 6.90 8.99 9.39
CA THR A 93 6.05 10.15 9.64
C THR A 93 5.74 10.96 8.37
N GLY A 94 4.68 11.76 8.41
CA GLY A 94 4.39 12.73 7.35
C GLY A 94 5.50 13.76 7.18
N LYS A 95 6.18 14.16 8.27
CA LYS A 95 7.35 15.04 8.22
C LYS A 95 8.49 14.43 7.41
N ASP A 96 8.73 13.14 7.57
CA ASP A 96 9.75 12.41 6.77
C ASP A 96 9.40 12.43 5.28
N VAL A 97 8.11 12.32 4.95
CA VAL A 97 7.65 12.37 3.55
C VAL A 97 7.86 13.76 2.95
N ILE A 98 7.75 14.85 3.74
CA ILE A 98 8.08 16.21 3.26
C ILE A 98 9.54 16.29 2.80
N GLU A 99 10.48 15.70 3.56
CA GLU A 99 11.90 15.67 3.17
C GLU A 99 12.14 14.86 1.89
N ILE A 100 11.43 13.74 1.73
CA ILE A 100 11.47 12.93 0.50
C ILE A 100 10.95 13.73 -0.70
N ARG A 101 9.81 14.41 -0.54
CA ARG A 101 9.21 15.25 -1.60
C ARG A 101 10.14 16.38 -2.03
N GLU A 102 10.90 16.94 -1.10
CA GLU A 102 11.90 17.95 -1.43
C GLU A 102 13.04 17.36 -2.28
N ALA A 103 13.49 16.14 -1.96
CA ALA A 103 14.50 15.43 -2.76
C ALA A 103 13.94 15.06 -4.15
N GLU A 104 12.70 14.59 -4.24
CA GLU A 104 12.00 14.32 -5.51
C GLU A 104 11.93 15.57 -6.38
N ARG A 105 11.47 16.69 -5.82
CA ARG A 105 11.36 17.96 -6.52
C ARG A 105 12.71 18.47 -7.03
N LYS A 106 13.77 18.35 -6.23
CA LYS A 106 15.13 18.78 -6.61
C LYS A 106 15.75 17.92 -7.69
N SER A 107 15.54 16.61 -7.62
CA SER A 107 16.13 15.66 -8.58
C SER A 107 15.40 15.68 -9.94
N GLY A 108 14.11 16.00 -9.95
CA GLY A 108 13.25 15.85 -11.12
C GLY A 108 12.96 14.39 -11.53
N MET A 109 13.39 13.43 -10.70
CA MET A 109 13.17 12.00 -10.94
C MET A 109 11.74 11.60 -10.55
N LYS A 110 11.27 10.49 -11.09
CA LYS A 110 9.95 9.93 -10.75
C LYS A 110 10.06 9.10 -9.48
N LEU A 111 9.10 9.30 -8.57
CA LEU A 111 8.94 8.53 -7.34
C LEU A 111 7.55 7.93 -7.29
N MET A 112 7.46 6.62 -6.99
CA MET A 112 6.21 5.90 -6.76
C MET A 112 6.34 4.99 -5.54
N TYR A 113 5.26 4.84 -4.80
CA TYR A 113 5.19 3.96 -3.63
C TYR A 113 4.32 2.73 -3.89
N GLY A 114 4.67 1.63 -3.22
CA GLY A 114 4.02 0.32 -3.32
C GLY A 114 2.64 0.26 -2.65
N PHE A 115 1.66 0.99 -3.17
CA PHE A 115 0.25 0.91 -2.77
C PHE A 115 -0.52 -0.03 -3.69
N ASN A 116 -0.02 -1.27 -3.82
CA ASN A 116 -0.51 -2.25 -4.78
C ASN A 116 -2.01 -2.55 -4.66
N HIS A 117 -2.62 -2.35 -3.48
CA HIS A 117 -4.05 -2.58 -3.31
C HIS A 117 -4.91 -1.69 -4.23
N ARG A 118 -4.46 -0.48 -4.58
CA ARG A 118 -5.13 0.38 -5.58
C ARG A 118 -5.19 -0.23 -6.98
N HIS A 119 -4.31 -1.19 -7.26
CA HIS A 119 -4.15 -1.84 -8.56
C HIS A 119 -4.81 -3.22 -8.67
N HIS A 120 -5.56 -3.67 -7.63
CA HIS A 120 -6.42 -4.84 -7.77
C HIS A 120 -7.58 -4.56 -8.71
N ASP A 121 -7.91 -5.51 -9.58
CA ASP A 121 -9.00 -5.36 -10.56
C ASP A 121 -10.34 -5.01 -9.89
N SER A 122 -10.61 -5.55 -8.70
CA SER A 122 -11.77 -5.20 -7.88
C SER A 122 -11.78 -3.75 -7.43
N ILE A 123 -10.65 -3.22 -7.00
CA ILE A 123 -10.50 -1.82 -6.55
C ILE A 123 -10.56 -0.86 -7.73
N ILE A 124 -9.94 -1.19 -8.85
CA ILE A 124 -10.07 -0.44 -10.10
C ILE A 124 -11.55 -0.34 -10.48
N LYS A 125 -12.28 -1.46 -10.42
CA LYS A 125 -13.72 -1.47 -10.72
C LYS A 125 -14.54 -0.62 -9.74
N MET A 126 -14.24 -0.67 -8.44
CA MET A 126 -14.88 0.19 -7.45
C MET A 126 -14.63 1.68 -7.77
N LYS A 127 -13.39 2.05 -8.09
CA LYS A 127 -13.02 3.43 -8.44
C LYS A 127 -13.75 3.92 -9.71
N GLU A 128 -13.81 3.11 -10.75
CA GLU A 128 -14.57 3.41 -11.97
C GLU A 128 -16.05 3.71 -11.67
N LEU A 129 -16.70 2.88 -10.86
CA LEU A 129 -18.08 3.04 -10.49
C LEU A 129 -18.33 4.30 -9.64
N ILE A 130 -17.41 4.63 -8.73
CA ILE A 130 -17.47 5.85 -7.93
C ILE A 130 -17.29 7.07 -8.85
N ASP A 131 -16.27 7.07 -9.71
CA ASP A 131 -15.94 8.19 -10.59
C ASP A 131 -16.99 8.42 -11.69
N SER A 132 -17.76 7.40 -12.03
CA SER A 132 -18.90 7.57 -12.97
C SER A 132 -19.98 8.51 -12.45
N GLY A 133 -20.06 8.72 -11.12
CA GLY A 133 -21.10 9.50 -10.47
C GLY A 133 -22.47 8.81 -10.45
N GLU A 134 -22.60 7.63 -11.04
CA GLU A 134 -23.86 6.92 -11.19
C GLU A 134 -24.48 6.52 -9.84
N TYR A 135 -23.61 6.26 -8.84
CA TYR A 135 -24.00 5.91 -7.47
C TYR A 135 -24.14 7.10 -6.53
N GLY A 136 -23.87 8.34 -7.01
CA GLY A 136 -23.85 9.54 -6.19
C GLY A 136 -22.59 9.64 -5.31
N ASN A 137 -22.63 10.50 -4.30
CA ASN A 137 -21.50 10.72 -3.39
C ASN A 137 -21.29 9.56 -2.42
N VAL A 138 -20.05 9.32 -2.02
CA VAL A 138 -19.74 8.41 -0.92
C VAL A 138 -20.24 9.01 0.40
N LEU A 139 -21.01 8.23 1.13
CA LEU A 139 -21.56 8.59 2.44
C LEU A 139 -20.66 8.11 3.57
N TRP A 140 -20.27 6.84 3.52
CA TRP A 140 -19.36 6.25 4.49
C TRP A 140 -18.65 5.02 3.95
N SER A 141 -17.54 4.66 4.63
CA SER A 141 -16.71 3.50 4.31
C SER A 141 -16.40 2.71 5.58
N ARG A 142 -16.25 1.40 5.44
CA ARG A 142 -15.82 0.52 6.53
C ARG A 142 -14.80 -0.48 6.02
N GLY A 143 -13.69 -0.64 6.75
CA GLY A 143 -12.65 -1.59 6.42
C GLY A 143 -12.24 -2.46 7.60
N ARG A 144 -11.98 -3.73 7.32
CA ARG A 144 -11.34 -4.65 8.25
C ARG A 144 -10.17 -5.29 7.52
N TYR A 145 -8.98 -5.12 8.06
CA TYR A 145 -7.80 -5.72 7.48
C TYR A 145 -6.86 -6.21 8.59
N GLY A 146 -6.79 -7.49 8.76
CA GLY A 146 -6.02 -8.10 9.80
C GLY A 146 -5.47 -9.46 9.42
N LYS A 147 -4.55 -9.94 10.21
CA LYS A 147 -3.89 -11.22 10.00
C LYS A 147 -3.84 -12.05 11.27
N SER A 148 -3.66 -13.34 11.08
CA SER A 148 -3.18 -14.24 12.12
C SER A 148 -1.66 -14.20 12.12
N VAL A 149 -1.06 -14.14 13.29
CA VAL A 149 0.39 -14.32 13.48
C VAL A 149 0.64 -15.44 14.48
N THR A 150 1.86 -15.94 14.53
CA THR A 150 2.33 -16.97 15.45
C THR A 150 3.45 -16.38 16.32
N GLU A 151 3.93 -17.13 17.30
CA GLU A 151 5.04 -16.71 18.19
C GLU A 151 6.32 -16.38 17.41
N ASP A 152 6.53 -16.97 16.24
CA ASP A 152 7.66 -16.62 15.36
C ASP A 152 7.68 -15.14 14.95
N TYR A 153 6.56 -14.44 15.06
CA TYR A 153 6.49 -13.01 14.75
C TYR A 153 7.36 -12.17 15.68
N TYR A 154 7.58 -12.61 16.94
CA TYR A 154 8.47 -11.94 17.89
C TYR A 154 9.92 -11.81 17.38
N ASN A 155 10.35 -12.76 16.54
CA ASN A 155 11.70 -12.79 15.99
C ASN A 155 11.86 -11.95 14.72
N GLN A 156 10.76 -11.38 14.22
CA GLN A 156 10.78 -10.58 13.00
C GLN A 156 11.05 -9.10 13.33
N TRP A 157 11.75 -8.41 12.43
CA TRP A 157 11.98 -6.97 12.55
C TRP A 157 10.67 -6.17 12.67
N ARG A 158 9.56 -6.73 12.17
CA ARG A 158 8.21 -6.13 12.25
C ARG A 158 7.67 -6.05 13.68
N ALA A 159 8.17 -6.85 14.61
CA ALA A 159 7.81 -6.80 16.01
C ALA A 159 8.58 -5.74 16.81
N ASN A 160 9.61 -5.14 16.20
CA ASN A 160 10.44 -4.10 16.81
C ASN A 160 10.02 -2.72 16.28
N LYS A 161 9.64 -1.81 17.17
CA LYS A 161 9.15 -0.48 16.85
C LYS A 161 10.16 0.41 16.14
N GLU A 162 11.44 0.34 16.52
CA GLU A 162 12.50 1.14 15.90
C GLU A 162 12.73 0.75 14.42
N LEU A 163 12.52 -0.53 14.09
CA LEU A 163 12.72 -1.06 12.75
C LEU A 163 11.46 -0.96 11.88
N ALA A 164 10.28 -1.14 12.48
CA ALA A 164 9.00 -1.19 11.78
C ALA A 164 8.27 0.16 11.75
N GLY A 165 8.48 1.02 12.75
CA GLY A 165 7.76 2.28 12.92
C GLY A 165 6.40 2.14 13.64
N GLY A 166 5.87 0.93 13.75
CA GLY A 166 4.60 0.56 14.37
C GLY A 166 4.24 -0.88 14.07
N GLY A 167 3.04 -1.30 14.50
CA GLY A 167 2.59 -2.69 14.38
C GLY A 167 1.61 -2.90 13.23
N ILE A 168 0.43 -3.47 13.58
CA ILE A 168 -0.56 -3.88 12.58
C ILE A 168 -1.11 -2.70 11.77
N LEU A 169 -1.18 -1.50 12.34
CA LEU A 169 -1.65 -0.32 11.63
C LEU A 169 -0.73 0.00 10.44
N ILE A 170 0.58 0.05 10.65
CA ILE A 170 1.54 0.40 9.61
C ILE A 170 1.88 -0.78 8.69
N ASP A 171 1.65 -2.02 9.14
CA ASP A 171 1.89 -3.22 8.32
C ASP A 171 0.70 -3.52 7.38
N GLN A 172 -0.53 -3.55 7.90
CA GLN A 172 -1.75 -3.90 7.16
C GLN A 172 -2.74 -2.74 7.07
N GLY A 173 -3.00 -2.07 8.19
CA GLY A 173 -3.97 -0.98 8.26
C GLY A 173 -3.67 0.16 7.31
N ILE A 174 -2.40 0.42 7.02
CA ILE A 174 -1.94 1.41 6.05
C ILE A 174 -2.59 1.24 4.68
N HIS A 175 -2.73 0.02 4.19
CA HIS A 175 -3.38 -0.24 2.90
C HIS A 175 -4.87 0.11 2.91
N MET A 176 -5.56 -0.13 4.03
CA MET A 176 -6.98 0.21 4.13
C MET A 176 -7.19 1.72 4.27
N LEU A 177 -6.35 2.41 5.05
CA LEU A 177 -6.35 3.87 5.12
C LEU A 177 -6.06 4.51 3.76
N ASP A 178 -5.12 3.93 3.02
CA ASP A 178 -4.81 4.32 1.65
C ASP A 178 -6.00 4.15 0.70
N LEU A 179 -6.71 3.03 0.78
CA LEU A 179 -7.91 2.78 -0.01
C LEU A 179 -9.07 3.74 0.35
N PHE A 180 -9.22 4.11 1.63
CA PHE A 180 -10.20 5.14 2.00
C PHE A 180 -9.89 6.49 1.36
N LEU A 181 -8.63 6.92 1.39
CA LEU A 181 -8.20 8.16 0.71
C LEU A 181 -8.41 8.07 -0.80
N TYR A 182 -8.06 6.95 -1.41
CA TYR A 182 -8.14 6.74 -2.85
C TYR A 182 -9.58 6.70 -3.39
N LEU A 183 -10.47 5.99 -2.68
CA LEU A 183 -11.84 5.74 -3.12
C LEU A 183 -12.81 6.81 -2.63
N SER A 184 -12.58 7.35 -1.44
CA SER A 184 -13.55 8.22 -0.78
C SER A 184 -13.08 9.66 -0.64
N GLY A 185 -11.78 9.94 -0.82
CA GLY A 185 -11.19 11.29 -0.70
C GLY A 185 -10.64 11.61 0.70
N ASP A 186 -10.32 12.87 0.92
CA ASP A 186 -9.57 13.32 2.10
C ASP A 186 -10.41 13.32 3.39
N TYR A 187 -9.73 13.21 4.54
CA TYR A 187 -10.29 13.28 5.88
C TYR A 187 -9.42 14.20 6.75
N ASP A 188 -10.03 15.02 7.60
CA ASP A 188 -9.35 16.00 8.46
C ASP A 188 -9.44 15.68 9.96
N ILE A 189 -10.49 14.94 10.38
CA ILE A 189 -10.69 14.51 11.77
C ILE A 189 -10.32 13.02 11.90
N VAL A 190 -9.49 12.73 12.90
CA VAL A 190 -9.05 11.36 13.22
C VAL A 190 -9.35 11.09 14.69
N LYS A 191 -9.97 9.95 14.98
CA LYS A 191 -10.11 9.36 16.32
C LYS A 191 -9.63 7.93 16.25
N ALA A 192 -8.86 7.50 17.24
CA ALA A 192 -8.29 6.17 17.24
C ALA A 192 -8.15 5.59 18.64
N GLU A 193 -8.29 4.28 18.72
CA GLU A 193 -7.91 3.46 19.86
C GLU A 193 -6.91 2.43 19.38
N ILE A 194 -5.69 2.51 19.88
CA ILE A 194 -4.60 1.60 19.56
C ILE A 194 -4.25 0.83 20.83
N SER A 195 -4.05 -0.46 20.70
CA SER A 195 -3.77 -1.30 21.85
C SER A 195 -2.84 -2.46 21.51
N ASN A 196 -2.23 -3.01 22.55
CA ASN A 196 -1.46 -4.23 22.52
C ASN A 196 -2.13 -5.25 23.45
N LEU A 197 -3.19 -5.88 22.97
CA LEU A 197 -4.13 -6.64 23.77
C LEU A 197 -3.63 -8.05 24.09
N TYR A 198 -3.12 -8.74 23.10
CA TYR A 198 -2.78 -10.15 23.21
C TYR A 198 -1.27 -10.42 23.14
N TRP A 199 -0.62 -9.96 22.06
CA TRP A 199 0.76 -10.36 21.72
C TRP A 199 1.82 -9.72 22.62
N LYS A 200 1.53 -8.59 23.28
CA LYS A 200 2.46 -7.90 24.20
C LYS A 200 3.84 -7.61 23.57
N MET A 201 3.83 -7.25 22.28
CA MET A 201 5.04 -6.83 21.56
C MET A 201 5.38 -5.36 21.83
N ASP A 202 6.49 -4.89 21.26
CA ASP A 202 6.89 -3.48 21.27
C ASP A 202 6.01 -2.60 20.35
N VAL A 203 5.15 -3.23 19.54
CA VAL A 203 4.25 -2.61 18.57
C VAL A 203 2.80 -3.01 18.84
N GLU A 204 1.84 -2.21 18.38
CA GLU A 204 0.42 -2.50 18.55
C GLU A 204 -0.03 -3.73 17.76
N ASP A 205 -0.87 -4.54 18.36
CA ASP A 205 -1.53 -5.69 17.73
C ASP A 205 -2.96 -5.40 17.30
N ASN A 206 -3.47 -4.20 17.63
CA ASN A 206 -4.87 -3.83 17.42
C ASN A 206 -5.01 -2.32 17.22
N ALA A 207 -5.80 -1.91 16.21
CA ALA A 207 -6.10 -0.52 15.90
C ALA A 207 -7.54 -0.35 15.42
N PHE A 208 -8.32 0.47 16.13
CA PHE A 208 -9.61 1.00 15.71
C PHE A 208 -9.43 2.46 15.33
N VAL A 209 -9.83 2.83 14.12
CA VAL A 209 -9.69 4.20 13.62
C VAL A 209 -11.00 4.67 13.04
N ILE A 210 -11.40 5.89 13.37
CA ILE A 210 -12.52 6.62 12.75
C ILE A 210 -11.98 7.88 12.12
N LEU A 211 -12.23 8.03 10.83
CA LEU A 211 -11.92 9.22 10.03
C LEU A 211 -13.21 9.98 9.71
N LYS A 212 -13.16 11.31 9.69
CA LYS A 212 -14.29 12.14 9.24
C LYS A 212 -13.78 13.30 8.38
N ASP A 213 -14.48 13.57 7.30
CA ASP A 213 -14.40 14.81 6.56
C ASP A 213 -15.39 15.80 7.17
N SER A 214 -14.88 16.88 7.77
CA SER A 214 -15.72 17.88 8.46
C SER A 214 -16.61 18.66 7.50
N LYS A 215 -16.26 18.74 6.21
CA LYS A 215 -16.99 19.50 5.20
C LYS A 215 -18.20 18.74 4.67
N SER A 216 -18.00 17.49 4.24
CA SER A 216 -19.08 16.66 3.69
C SER A 216 -19.82 15.85 4.75
N GLY A 217 -19.23 15.66 5.93
CA GLY A 217 -19.76 14.78 6.97
C GLY A 217 -19.43 13.30 6.76
N ARG A 218 -18.77 12.95 5.65
CA ARG A 218 -18.36 11.57 5.31
C ARG A 218 -17.50 10.97 6.41
N VAL A 219 -17.73 9.67 6.70
CA VAL A 219 -17.01 8.93 7.74
C VAL A 219 -16.41 7.66 7.17
N ALA A 220 -15.21 7.30 7.64
CA ALA A 220 -14.65 5.98 7.43
C ALA A 220 -14.26 5.34 8.76
N SER A 221 -14.35 4.01 8.86
CA SER A 221 -13.92 3.26 10.03
C SER A 221 -13.03 2.08 9.64
N LEU A 222 -11.92 1.94 10.34
CA LEU A 222 -10.97 0.82 10.20
C LEU A 222 -10.89 0.01 11.48
N HIS A 223 -10.90 -1.31 11.34
CA HIS A 223 -10.39 -2.22 12.36
C HIS A 223 -9.26 -3.05 11.76
N SER A 224 -8.05 -2.89 12.30
CA SER A 224 -6.87 -3.66 11.91
C SER A 224 -6.31 -4.41 13.13
N THR A 225 -6.05 -5.73 13.01
CA THR A 225 -5.66 -6.55 14.15
C THR A 225 -4.83 -7.76 13.75
N MET A 226 -3.94 -8.20 14.68
CA MET A 226 -3.22 -9.47 14.62
C MET A 226 -3.90 -10.59 15.43
N SER A 227 -5.01 -10.30 16.10
CA SER A 227 -5.67 -11.22 17.04
C SER A 227 -7.00 -11.81 16.54
N GLN A 228 -7.25 -11.78 15.24
CA GLN A 228 -8.49 -12.37 14.70
C GLN A 228 -8.38 -13.84 14.25
N TRP A 229 -7.25 -14.48 14.47
CA TRP A 229 -6.94 -15.91 14.25
C TRP A 229 -7.13 -16.42 12.82
N ARG A 230 -7.42 -15.55 11.87
CA ARG A 230 -7.43 -15.79 10.42
C ARG A 230 -7.06 -14.51 9.68
N HIS A 231 -6.55 -14.65 8.48
CA HIS A 231 -6.42 -13.53 7.59
C HIS A 231 -7.80 -13.08 7.09
N LEU A 232 -8.06 -11.78 7.12
CA LEU A 232 -9.32 -11.21 6.68
C LEU A 232 -9.10 -9.86 6.02
N PHE A 233 -9.74 -9.67 4.87
CA PHE A 233 -9.91 -8.40 4.20
C PHE A 233 -11.39 -8.18 3.90
N SER A 234 -11.92 -7.01 4.24
CA SER A 234 -13.28 -6.61 3.89
C SER A 234 -13.32 -5.09 3.78
N LEU A 235 -13.83 -4.59 2.66
CA LEU A 235 -13.99 -3.17 2.38
C LEU A 235 -15.42 -2.90 1.91
N GLU A 236 -16.10 -1.98 2.57
CA GLU A 236 -17.47 -1.57 2.25
C GLU A 236 -17.49 -0.07 1.94
N ILE A 237 -18.10 0.30 0.82
CA ILE A 237 -18.34 1.69 0.43
C ILE A 237 -19.83 1.87 0.17
N PHE A 238 -20.46 2.75 0.95
CA PHE A 238 -21.86 3.08 0.81
C PHE A 238 -22.01 4.48 0.22
N LEU A 239 -22.85 4.59 -0.81
CA LEU A 239 -23.08 5.80 -1.59
C LEU A 239 -24.56 6.18 -1.53
N GLU A 240 -24.91 7.37 -2.00
CA GLU A 240 -26.30 7.87 -1.98
C GLU A 240 -27.28 6.95 -2.70
N LYS A 241 -26.84 6.26 -3.75
CA LYS A 241 -27.70 5.45 -4.65
C LYS A 241 -27.31 3.97 -4.71
N GLY A 242 -26.51 3.49 -3.76
CA GLY A 242 -26.13 2.07 -3.75
C GLY A 242 -24.94 1.79 -2.85
N TYR A 243 -24.37 0.59 -2.97
CA TYR A 243 -23.22 0.16 -2.19
C TYR A 243 -22.31 -0.79 -2.96
N MET A 244 -21.10 -0.90 -2.48
CA MET A 244 -20.06 -1.82 -2.95
C MET A 244 -19.43 -2.50 -1.75
N VAL A 245 -19.33 -3.82 -1.78
CA VAL A 245 -18.72 -4.63 -0.73
C VAL A 245 -17.70 -5.56 -1.35
N LEU A 246 -16.43 -5.40 -0.99
CA LEU A 246 -15.35 -6.28 -1.39
C LEU A 246 -14.95 -7.15 -0.20
N ASN A 247 -15.08 -8.45 -0.35
CA ASN A 247 -14.62 -9.44 0.62
C ASN A 247 -13.50 -10.28 0.03
N GLY A 248 -12.48 -10.53 0.86
CA GLY A 248 -11.27 -11.23 0.43
C GLY A 248 -10.38 -10.37 -0.45
N LEU A 249 -9.15 -10.82 -0.62
CA LEU A 249 -8.15 -10.20 -1.49
C LEU A 249 -7.11 -11.24 -1.90
N ILE A 250 -6.83 -11.33 -3.18
CA ILE A 250 -5.79 -12.24 -3.68
C ILE A 250 -4.42 -11.63 -3.42
N THR A 251 -3.72 -12.15 -2.43
CA THR A 251 -2.36 -11.75 -2.07
C THR A 251 -1.38 -12.89 -2.37
N SER A 252 -0.09 -12.65 -2.20
CA SER A 252 0.94 -13.69 -2.36
C SER A 252 0.75 -14.89 -1.43
N SER A 253 0.14 -14.68 -0.26
CA SER A 253 -0.11 -15.75 0.71
C SER A 253 -1.39 -16.56 0.41
N MET A 254 -2.26 -16.09 -0.49
CA MET A 254 -3.57 -16.67 -0.80
C MET A 254 -4.47 -16.92 0.42
N SER A 255 -4.23 -16.22 1.54
CA SER A 255 -4.85 -16.52 2.84
C SER A 255 -6.02 -15.60 3.22
N TYR A 256 -6.28 -14.53 2.42
CA TYR A 256 -7.33 -13.55 2.70
C TYR A 256 -8.71 -13.92 2.11
N GLY A 257 -8.85 -15.10 1.56
CA GLY A 257 -10.09 -15.61 0.95
C GLY A 257 -10.22 -15.29 -0.53
N GLU A 258 -11.38 -15.63 -1.08
CA GLU A 258 -11.73 -15.29 -2.47
C GLU A 258 -11.97 -13.78 -2.59
N GLU A 259 -11.47 -13.16 -3.64
CA GLU A 259 -11.70 -11.75 -3.93
C GLU A 259 -13.04 -11.58 -4.65
N VAL A 260 -14.06 -11.13 -3.90
CA VAL A 260 -15.45 -11.05 -4.37
C VAL A 260 -16.00 -9.65 -4.15
N LEU A 261 -16.36 -8.98 -5.23
CA LEU A 261 -17.01 -7.67 -5.23
C LEU A 261 -18.52 -7.84 -5.46
N SER A 262 -19.32 -7.38 -4.49
CA SER A 262 -20.77 -7.26 -4.57
C SER A 262 -21.15 -5.79 -4.77
N VAL A 263 -21.99 -5.50 -5.76
CA VAL A 263 -22.44 -4.13 -6.07
C VAL A 263 -23.96 -4.14 -6.23
N ALA A 264 -24.64 -3.22 -5.56
CA ALA A 264 -26.09 -3.03 -5.75
C ALA A 264 -26.48 -1.55 -5.83
N LYS A 265 -27.50 -1.26 -6.64
CA LYS A 265 -28.16 0.04 -6.68
C LYS A 265 -29.40 0.04 -5.79
N ASN A 266 -29.68 1.19 -5.18
CA ASN A 266 -30.90 1.40 -4.44
C ASN A 266 -32.10 1.48 -5.39
N ARG A 267 -33.23 0.91 -4.98
CA ARG A 267 -34.53 1.06 -5.63
C ARG A 267 -35.41 2.03 -4.82
N SER A 268 -36.46 2.52 -5.44
CA SER A 268 -37.39 3.48 -4.81
C SER A 268 -38.33 2.90 -3.75
N THR A 269 -38.35 1.55 -3.60
CA THR A 269 -39.22 0.85 -2.62
C THR A 269 -38.39 0.22 -1.53
N ALA A 270 -38.91 0.17 -0.32
CA ALA A 270 -38.26 -0.52 0.79
C ALA A 270 -38.42 -2.05 0.70
N PRO A 271 -37.38 -2.82 1.07
CA PRO A 271 -36.01 -2.36 1.32
C PRO A 271 -35.38 -1.83 0.05
N ALA A 272 -34.50 -0.81 0.16
CA ALA A 272 -33.89 -0.15 -0.97
C ALA A 272 -33.01 -1.08 -1.84
N ALA A 273 -32.40 -2.10 -1.21
CA ALA A 273 -31.74 -3.20 -1.90
C ALA A 273 -31.72 -4.43 -0.99
N THR A 274 -31.53 -5.60 -1.58
CA THR A 274 -31.34 -6.88 -0.88
C THR A 274 -30.16 -7.61 -1.50
N TRP A 275 -29.66 -8.65 -0.85
CA TRP A 275 -28.60 -9.49 -1.41
C TRP A 275 -28.95 -10.10 -2.79
N LYS A 276 -30.25 -10.18 -3.15
CA LYS A 276 -30.70 -10.64 -4.47
C LYS A 276 -30.51 -9.61 -5.58
N ASP A 277 -30.32 -8.35 -5.22
CA ASP A 277 -30.10 -7.26 -6.16
C ASP A 277 -28.60 -7.09 -6.47
N GLU A 278 -27.73 -7.84 -5.77
CA GLU A 278 -26.28 -7.73 -5.94
C GLU A 278 -25.80 -8.31 -7.27
N VAL A 279 -24.99 -7.54 -7.97
CA VAL A 279 -24.13 -8.02 -9.05
C VAL A 279 -22.81 -8.46 -8.41
N ILE A 280 -22.55 -9.77 -8.45
CA ILE A 280 -21.37 -10.38 -7.83
C ILE A 280 -20.31 -10.65 -8.89
N THR A 281 -19.11 -10.15 -8.68
CA THR A 281 -17.94 -10.42 -9.52
C THR A 281 -16.86 -11.08 -8.67
N LYS A 282 -16.35 -12.23 -9.13
CA LYS A 282 -15.20 -12.92 -8.54
C LYS A 282 -13.96 -12.66 -9.37
N TYR A 283 -12.87 -12.33 -8.69
CA TYR A 283 -11.55 -12.15 -9.29
C TYR A 283 -10.67 -13.32 -8.88
N ASN A 284 -9.93 -13.90 -9.83
CA ASN A 284 -9.15 -15.12 -9.61
C ASN A 284 -7.64 -14.93 -9.84
N ILE A 285 -7.23 -13.74 -10.27
CA ILE A 285 -5.84 -13.43 -10.62
C ILE A 285 -5.46 -12.12 -9.93
N ASN A 286 -4.26 -12.07 -9.39
CA ASN A 286 -3.68 -10.83 -8.86
C ASN A 286 -2.77 -10.21 -9.90
N ASN A 287 -3.25 -9.17 -10.58
CA ASN A 287 -2.46 -8.37 -11.51
C ASN A 287 -1.86 -7.12 -10.87
N SER A 288 -2.11 -6.88 -9.57
CA SER A 288 -1.81 -5.60 -8.94
C SER A 288 -0.35 -5.19 -9.04
N TRP A 289 0.58 -6.12 -8.80
CA TRP A 289 2.03 -5.82 -8.88
C TRP A 289 2.49 -5.52 -10.29
N ARG A 290 1.91 -6.21 -11.29
CA ARG A 290 2.20 -5.97 -12.70
C ARG A 290 1.68 -4.61 -13.14
N TYR A 291 0.42 -4.27 -12.83
CA TYR A 291 -0.17 -2.96 -13.19
C TYR A 291 0.54 -1.80 -12.50
N GLU A 292 0.97 -1.98 -11.26
CA GLU A 292 1.73 -0.99 -10.52
C GLU A 292 3.08 -0.70 -11.17
N MET A 293 3.84 -1.73 -11.54
CA MET A 293 5.09 -1.57 -12.28
C MET A 293 4.85 -0.98 -13.67
N GLU A 294 3.81 -1.39 -14.37
CA GLU A 294 3.44 -0.84 -15.67
C GLU A 294 3.13 0.66 -15.59
N HIS A 295 2.38 1.09 -14.58
CA HIS A 295 2.11 2.50 -14.32
C HIS A 295 3.41 3.29 -14.11
N PHE A 296 4.32 2.79 -13.29
CA PHE A 296 5.60 3.42 -13.00
C PHE A 296 6.48 3.55 -14.24
N PHE A 297 6.66 2.46 -14.99
CA PHE A 297 7.47 2.50 -16.22
C PHE A 297 6.86 3.40 -17.29
N ASN A 298 5.53 3.39 -17.45
CA ASN A 298 4.84 4.28 -18.37
C ASN A 298 5.06 5.76 -18.01
N ALA A 299 5.06 6.10 -16.72
CA ALA A 299 5.36 7.46 -16.25
C ALA A 299 6.79 7.89 -16.61
N ILE A 300 7.76 6.99 -16.48
CA ILE A 300 9.17 7.24 -16.84
C ILE A 300 9.32 7.36 -18.36
N GLU A 301 8.87 6.38 -19.13
CA GLU A 301 9.02 6.30 -20.59
C GLU A 301 8.40 7.52 -21.31
N ASN A 302 7.25 7.97 -20.83
CA ASN A 302 6.52 9.07 -21.44
C ASN A 302 6.78 10.43 -20.74
N ASN A 303 7.70 10.47 -19.78
CA ASN A 303 7.98 11.62 -18.92
C ASN A 303 6.71 12.25 -18.31
N LYS A 304 5.74 11.42 -17.92
CA LYS A 304 4.50 11.84 -17.27
C LYS A 304 4.65 11.83 -15.75
N GLN A 305 3.74 12.47 -15.06
CA GLN A 305 3.67 12.37 -13.61
C GLN A 305 3.14 11.01 -13.19
N VAL A 306 3.61 10.52 -12.03
CA VAL A 306 3.00 9.38 -11.34
C VAL A 306 1.69 9.86 -10.74
N THR A 307 0.57 9.28 -11.16
CA THR A 307 -0.78 9.70 -10.75
C THR A 307 -1.38 8.85 -9.64
N ILE A 308 -0.87 7.64 -9.42
CA ILE A 308 -1.33 6.69 -8.40
C ILE A 308 -0.10 6.27 -7.58
N GLY A 309 -0.18 6.40 -6.26
CA GLY A 309 0.93 6.06 -5.37
C GLY A 309 2.10 7.05 -5.40
N ASN A 310 1.82 8.30 -5.70
CA ASN A 310 2.81 9.38 -5.72
C ASN A 310 3.16 9.88 -4.31
N SER A 311 4.09 10.81 -4.21
CA SER A 311 4.55 11.35 -2.91
C SER A 311 3.49 12.23 -2.21
N GLU A 312 2.49 12.76 -2.92
CA GLU A 312 1.35 13.45 -2.31
C GLU A 312 0.41 12.45 -1.63
N ASP A 313 0.10 11.33 -2.29
CA ASP A 313 -0.66 10.24 -1.69
C ASP A 313 0.02 9.73 -0.41
N ALA A 314 1.34 9.53 -0.49
CA ALA A 314 2.17 9.12 0.64
C ALA A 314 2.12 10.12 1.81
N PHE A 315 2.18 11.42 1.51
CA PHE A 315 2.11 12.48 2.52
C PHE A 315 0.76 12.51 3.23
N LYS A 316 -0.33 12.47 2.47
CA LYS A 316 -1.69 12.43 3.04
C LYS A 316 -1.89 11.23 3.95
N LEU A 317 -1.48 10.07 3.50
CA LEU A 317 -1.59 8.82 4.24
C LEU A 317 -0.78 8.85 5.54
N MET A 318 0.50 9.25 5.46
CA MET A 318 1.36 9.30 6.66
C MET A 318 0.90 10.38 7.64
N THR A 319 0.32 11.48 7.17
CA THR A 319 -0.30 12.50 8.04
C THR A 319 -1.49 11.94 8.83
N ILE A 320 -2.30 11.07 8.23
CA ILE A 320 -3.37 10.36 8.97
C ILE A 320 -2.78 9.41 9.99
N ILE A 321 -1.75 8.64 9.62
CA ILE A 321 -1.08 7.69 10.51
C ILE A 321 -0.45 8.42 11.72
N ASP A 322 0.20 9.57 11.49
CA ASP A 322 0.72 10.41 12.58
C ASP A 322 -0.40 10.79 13.56
N LYS A 323 -1.53 11.31 13.07
CA LYS A 323 -2.69 11.66 13.91
C LYS A 323 -3.25 10.46 14.67
N VAL A 324 -3.24 9.26 14.09
CA VAL A 324 -3.65 8.03 14.79
C VAL A 324 -2.69 7.72 15.93
N TYR A 325 -1.38 7.80 15.69
CA TYR A 325 -0.39 7.55 16.74
C TYR A 325 -0.30 8.66 17.79
N GLU A 326 -0.63 9.91 17.46
CA GLU A 326 -0.71 11.03 18.42
C GLU A 326 -1.90 10.89 19.40
N ASN A 327 -3.00 10.27 18.96
CA ASN A 327 -4.18 10.02 19.80
C ASN A 327 -4.00 8.82 20.78
N LYS A 328 -2.75 8.39 21.01
CA LYS A 328 -2.46 7.30 21.96
C LYS A 328 -2.77 7.71 23.39
N ASN A 329 -3.72 7.03 23.99
CA ASN A 329 -3.85 6.90 25.44
C ASN A 329 -3.19 5.58 25.88
N PHE A 330 -1.85 5.47 25.75
CA PHE A 330 -1.07 4.38 26.32
C PHE A 330 -0.25 4.87 27.49
#